data_6188d10b57ed1526eb65c1c88ad35376
#
_entry.id   6188d10b57ed1526eb65c1c88ad35376
#
_cell.length_a   1.000
_cell.length_b   1.000
_cell.length_c   1.000
_cell.angle_alpha   90.00
_cell.angle_beta   90.00
_cell.angle_gamma   90.00
#
_symmetry.space_group_name_H-M   'P 1'
#
loop_
_entity.id
_entity.type
_entity.pdbx_description
1 polymer ?
#
loop_
_entity_poly.entity_id
_entity_poly.type
_entity_poly.pdbx_seq_one_letter_code
_entity_poly.pdbx_strand_id
1 'polypeptide(L)'
;MPPVSRAAQLRRSLARPQPLLVAGAHNPLSARLVAEAGFDAIWASGFEISASQGVPDANILTFSENLEIARGMARAVEIPVIADCDSGFGNAVNVVRTVREYEHAGIAGICLEDNIFPKRCSFYSGSRRELVSPEEHAGKIRAAKAAQQDPDTFIIARTEALIAGWGPAEALHRARCYADAGADGILIHSKAKSLDELAAVSRQWDRKTPLVIVPTIFGTASASECHAAGFRIVIFANHGLRAGIRAMQDTLRELRRTERIADVEDRLVPLEEVYRLVGVEEMNTQETQFLPADGGRVTAIVIAAGFEPSLLPLIKDRPKGMLDIRGRTLLERQIETLNACNIKDIVVVRGYKKDAFSLTTPRYYDNDEYEETGELHSLFCAEPELRGRVVILYSDVLFDQGILEKLLKAEGDVNLVVDRAWYDQERNGLVPQRPYEDLVVTAQTPSGGYRYLPGNGPSRILQVGHDLPRAECDGEFIGMVMLSPEGCRQARDAYAAARQADPDAPYGEAPRFRRAQLTDFIQDLVNRGTEVHGVDIYKGWTEIDTFEDYQNAWADLR
;
A
#
# COMPACT_ATOMS: atom_id res chain seq x y z
N MET A 1 21.04 12.81 19.94
CA MET A 1 20.21 13.14 21.11
C MET A 1 19.06 12.14 21.14
N PRO A 2 18.62 11.65 22.28
CA PRO A 2 17.42 10.83 22.32
C PRO A 2 16.25 11.63 21.73
N PRO A 3 15.30 10.98 21.04
CA PRO A 3 14.16 11.66 20.49
C PRO A 3 13.39 12.36 21.62
N VAL A 4 12.93 13.59 21.37
CA VAL A 4 12.15 14.38 22.31
C VAL A 4 10.84 13.66 22.57
N SER A 5 10.50 13.41 23.85
CA SER A 5 9.23 12.77 24.18
C SER A 5 8.03 13.59 23.67
N ARG A 6 6.93 12.94 23.34
CA ARG A 6 5.70 13.62 22.90
C ARG A 6 5.12 14.52 24.00
N ALA A 7 5.34 14.15 25.25
CA ALA A 7 4.98 14.99 26.38
C ALA A 7 5.82 16.29 26.40
N ALA A 8 7.13 16.21 26.20
CA ALA A 8 7.99 17.38 26.06
C ALA A 8 7.63 18.24 24.82
N GLN A 9 7.20 17.62 23.72
CA GLN A 9 6.71 18.33 22.53
C GLN A 9 5.42 19.12 22.88
N LEU A 10 4.47 18.53 23.59
CA LEU A 10 3.24 19.18 24.05
C LEU A 10 3.57 20.42 24.89
N ARG A 11 4.47 20.32 25.86
CA ARG A 11 4.91 21.44 26.68
C ARG A 11 5.60 22.55 25.88
N ARG A 12 6.41 22.20 24.89
CA ARG A 12 7.03 23.21 23.98
C ARG A 12 5.97 23.95 23.16
N SER A 13 4.94 23.25 22.67
CA SER A 13 3.83 23.85 21.95
C SER A 13 3.03 24.81 22.83
N LEU A 14 2.85 24.49 24.10
CA LEU A 14 2.25 25.39 25.08
C LEU A 14 3.07 26.66 25.38
N ALA A 15 4.36 26.66 25.16
CA ALA A 15 5.20 27.85 25.37
C ALA A 15 5.08 28.87 24.22
N ARG A 16 4.47 28.54 23.09
CA ARG A 16 4.25 29.46 21.95
C ARG A 16 3.21 30.53 22.31
N PRO A 17 3.19 31.70 21.65
CA PRO A 17 2.17 32.74 21.90
C PRO A 17 0.75 32.32 21.52
N GLN A 18 0.58 31.50 20.49
CA GLN A 18 -0.72 31.08 19.95
C GLN A 18 -1.38 30.01 20.84
N PRO A 19 -2.71 29.88 20.83
CA PRO A 19 -3.39 28.80 21.50
C PRO A 19 -2.97 27.44 20.92
N LEU A 20 -2.93 26.41 21.76
CA LEU A 20 -2.77 25.04 21.31
C LEU A 20 -4.11 24.53 20.77
N LEU A 21 -4.13 24.13 19.49
CA LEU A 21 -5.32 23.61 18.84
C LEU A 21 -5.31 22.07 18.87
N VAL A 22 -6.32 21.51 19.49
CA VAL A 22 -6.47 20.05 19.68
C VAL A 22 -7.76 19.59 19.05
N ALA A 23 -7.75 18.48 18.30
CA ALA A 23 -8.98 17.92 17.75
C ALA A 23 -9.23 16.48 18.19
N GLY A 24 -10.52 16.15 18.28
CA GLY A 24 -11.00 14.83 18.68
C GLY A 24 -10.70 13.77 17.64
N ALA A 25 -10.34 12.58 18.13
CA ALA A 25 -10.21 11.37 17.35
C ALA A 25 -10.68 10.14 18.17
N HIS A 26 -11.06 9.09 17.45
CA HIS A 26 -11.63 7.87 18.05
C HIS A 26 -10.93 6.57 17.59
N ASN A 27 -10.00 6.66 16.64
CA ASN A 27 -9.21 5.54 16.17
C ASN A 27 -7.92 6.04 15.46
N PRO A 28 -6.97 5.15 15.09
CA PRO A 28 -5.74 5.54 14.42
C PRO A 28 -5.94 6.33 13.12
N LEU A 29 -6.95 5.97 12.31
CA LEU A 29 -7.22 6.65 11.04
C LEU A 29 -7.69 8.09 11.27
N SER A 30 -8.66 8.31 12.16
CA SER A 30 -9.11 9.66 12.50
C SER A 30 -7.99 10.51 13.14
N ALA A 31 -7.08 9.89 13.91
CA ALA A 31 -5.90 10.58 14.45
C ALA A 31 -4.95 11.05 13.32
N ARG A 32 -4.71 10.22 12.29
CA ARG A 32 -3.93 10.64 11.11
C ARG A 32 -4.56 11.82 10.40
N LEU A 33 -5.88 11.78 10.15
CA LEU A 33 -6.60 12.89 9.50
C LEU A 33 -6.50 14.20 10.30
N VAL A 34 -6.57 14.13 11.64
CA VAL A 34 -6.37 15.30 12.50
C VAL A 34 -4.95 15.83 12.41
N ALA A 35 -3.95 14.95 12.40
CA ALA A 35 -2.54 15.34 12.25
C ALA A 35 -2.27 16.00 10.90
N GLU A 36 -2.78 15.44 9.81
CA GLU A 36 -2.67 16.00 8.45
C GLU A 36 -3.39 17.34 8.30
N ALA A 37 -4.48 17.55 9.05
CA ALA A 37 -5.17 18.84 9.08
C ALA A 37 -4.36 19.94 9.82
N GLY A 38 -3.21 19.61 10.40
CA GLY A 38 -2.29 20.55 11.04
C GLY A 38 -2.64 20.95 12.47
N PHE A 39 -3.39 20.14 13.20
CA PHE A 39 -3.61 20.33 14.62
C PHE A 39 -2.35 20.04 15.44
N ASP A 40 -2.19 20.75 16.56
CA ASP A 40 -1.00 20.63 17.42
C ASP A 40 -1.00 19.34 18.26
N ALA A 41 -2.17 18.78 18.55
CA ALA A 41 -2.34 17.54 19.32
C ALA A 41 -3.68 16.85 19.03
N ILE A 42 -3.75 15.57 19.38
CA ILE A 42 -4.96 14.74 19.31
C ILE A 42 -5.64 14.74 20.68
N TRP A 43 -6.95 14.84 20.69
CA TRP A 43 -7.79 14.49 21.83
C TRP A 43 -8.35 13.09 21.63
N ALA A 44 -7.82 12.07 22.31
CA ALA A 44 -8.41 10.74 22.35
C ALA A 44 -9.69 10.81 23.20
N SER A 45 -10.79 11.11 22.55
CA SER A 45 -12.07 11.49 23.15
C SER A 45 -12.82 10.27 23.66
N GLY A 46 -13.09 10.19 24.95
CA GLY A 46 -13.89 9.10 25.54
C GLY A 46 -15.27 8.98 24.91
N PHE A 47 -15.92 10.11 24.62
CA PHE A 47 -17.21 10.14 23.91
C PHE A 47 -17.10 9.56 22.49
N GLU A 48 -16.11 10.00 21.71
CA GLU A 48 -15.95 9.55 20.33
C GLU A 48 -15.53 8.08 20.26
N ILE A 49 -14.66 7.64 21.17
CA ILE A 49 -14.24 6.24 21.30
C ILE A 49 -15.46 5.37 21.60
N SER A 50 -16.26 5.71 22.63
CA SER A 50 -17.48 4.97 22.96
C SER A 50 -18.46 4.90 21.80
N ALA A 51 -18.70 6.03 21.11
CA ALA A 51 -19.59 6.09 19.96
C ALA A 51 -19.09 5.23 18.80
N SER A 52 -17.79 5.17 18.55
CA SER A 52 -17.19 4.32 17.49
C SER A 52 -17.37 2.82 17.76
N GLN A 53 -17.52 2.44 19.03
CA GLN A 53 -17.82 1.07 19.45
C GLN A 53 -19.33 0.79 19.56
N GLY A 54 -20.18 1.79 19.22
CA GLY A 54 -21.64 1.64 19.23
C GLY A 54 -22.25 1.61 20.63
N VAL A 55 -21.53 2.11 21.65
CA VAL A 55 -22.00 2.15 23.04
C VAL A 55 -22.09 3.57 23.60
N PRO A 56 -22.99 3.82 24.58
CA PRO A 56 -23.05 5.10 25.26
C PRO A 56 -21.75 5.41 26.05
N ASP A 57 -21.39 6.68 26.10
CA ASP A 57 -20.27 7.17 26.90
C ASP A 57 -20.64 7.24 28.42
N ALA A 58 -20.46 6.12 29.10
CA ALA A 58 -20.86 5.92 30.48
C ALA A 58 -19.99 4.89 31.22
N ASN A 59 -18.68 4.86 30.95
CA ASN A 59 -17.73 3.86 31.43
C ASN A 59 -18.17 2.40 31.09
N ILE A 60 -18.87 2.22 29.97
CA ILE A 60 -19.21 0.88 29.47
C ILE A 60 -17.96 0.20 28.91
N LEU A 61 -17.13 0.94 28.18
CA LEU A 61 -15.81 0.46 27.79
C LEU A 61 -14.89 0.37 28.99
N THR A 62 -14.17 -0.73 29.05
CA THR A 62 -13.19 -0.99 30.10
C THR A 62 -11.95 -0.09 29.95
N PHE A 63 -11.16 0.00 31.02
CA PHE A 63 -9.83 0.62 30.96
C PHE A 63 -8.97 0.10 29.82
N SER A 64 -8.94 -1.23 29.62
CA SER A 64 -8.09 -1.86 28.61
C SER A 64 -8.51 -1.52 27.17
N GLU A 65 -9.82 -1.49 26.90
CA GLU A 65 -10.35 -1.11 25.58
C GLU A 65 -10.00 0.35 25.24
N ASN A 66 -10.21 1.27 26.19
CA ASN A 66 -9.83 2.67 25.99
C ASN A 66 -8.31 2.85 25.79
N LEU A 67 -7.49 2.16 26.59
CA LEU A 67 -6.03 2.22 26.49
C LEU A 67 -5.52 1.70 25.13
N GLU A 68 -6.05 0.58 24.64
CA GLU A 68 -5.62 0.02 23.35
C GLU A 68 -5.95 0.96 22.18
N ILE A 69 -7.12 1.58 22.18
CA ILE A 69 -7.50 2.54 21.16
C ILE A 69 -6.59 3.78 21.22
N ALA A 70 -6.34 4.33 22.41
CA ALA A 70 -5.45 5.48 22.60
C ALA A 70 -4.00 5.13 22.19
N ARG A 71 -3.51 3.93 22.52
CA ARG A 71 -2.20 3.42 22.08
C ARG A 71 -2.10 3.35 20.57
N GLY A 72 -3.15 2.84 19.91
CA GLY A 72 -3.24 2.79 18.45
C GLY A 72 -3.12 4.19 17.84
N MET A 73 -3.81 5.18 18.39
CA MET A 73 -3.70 6.58 17.95
C MET A 73 -2.27 7.11 18.11
N ALA A 74 -1.66 6.90 19.30
CA ALA A 74 -0.31 7.35 19.58
C ALA A 74 0.74 6.75 18.62
N ARG A 75 0.57 5.50 18.19
CA ARG A 75 1.44 4.86 17.20
C ARG A 75 1.24 5.38 15.79
N ALA A 76 0.06 5.87 15.46
CA ALA A 76 -0.31 6.28 14.12
C ALA A 76 0.15 7.70 13.73
N VAL A 77 0.56 8.53 14.73
CA VAL A 77 0.88 9.94 14.52
C VAL A 77 2.15 10.35 15.26
N GLU A 78 2.79 11.42 14.80
CA GLU A 78 3.97 12.01 15.47
C GLU A 78 3.61 13.15 16.44
N ILE A 79 2.42 13.76 16.29
CA ILE A 79 1.95 14.80 17.19
C ILE A 79 1.47 14.23 18.53
N PRO A 80 1.51 15.01 19.64
CA PRO A 80 1.09 14.55 20.95
C PRO A 80 -0.36 14.08 20.99
N VAL A 81 -0.64 13.04 21.78
CA VAL A 81 -1.99 12.56 22.09
C VAL A 81 -2.30 12.85 23.55
N ILE A 82 -3.44 13.50 23.81
CA ILE A 82 -4.00 13.74 25.13
C ILE A 82 -5.22 12.82 25.27
N ALA A 83 -5.24 11.96 26.30
CA ALA A 83 -6.32 11.02 26.52
C ALA A 83 -7.35 11.54 27.52
N ASP A 84 -8.62 11.43 27.17
CA ASP A 84 -9.73 11.54 28.12
C ASP A 84 -9.84 10.23 28.92
N CYS A 85 -9.46 10.28 30.18
CA CYS A 85 -9.45 9.13 31.09
C CYS A 85 -10.60 9.15 32.09
N ASP A 86 -11.66 9.86 31.76
CA ASP A 86 -12.86 9.93 32.60
C ASP A 86 -12.54 10.29 34.07
N SER A 87 -13.10 9.57 35.03
CA SER A 87 -12.80 9.76 36.46
C SER A 87 -11.53 9.01 36.93
N GLY A 88 -10.70 8.47 36.00
CA GLY A 88 -9.49 7.71 36.30
C GLY A 88 -9.74 6.21 36.54
N PHE A 89 -10.88 5.69 36.06
CA PHE A 89 -11.29 4.28 36.14
C PHE A 89 -11.39 3.74 37.59
N GLY A 90 -11.63 4.62 38.55
CA GLY A 90 -11.81 4.27 39.95
C GLY A 90 -11.30 5.32 40.91
N ASN A 91 -10.65 4.91 42.01
CA ASN A 91 -10.09 5.80 43.03
C ASN A 91 -8.64 6.22 42.69
N ALA A 92 -7.97 6.92 43.60
CA ALA A 92 -6.60 7.40 43.45
C ALA A 92 -5.58 6.27 43.17
N VAL A 93 -5.79 5.05 43.66
CA VAL A 93 -4.91 3.90 43.38
C VAL A 93 -5.05 3.45 41.93
N ASN A 94 -6.27 3.47 41.37
CA ASN A 94 -6.51 3.18 39.96
C ASN A 94 -5.86 4.24 39.07
N VAL A 95 -5.90 5.52 39.49
CA VAL A 95 -5.24 6.62 38.75
C VAL A 95 -3.73 6.42 38.64
N VAL A 96 -3.05 5.92 39.67
CA VAL A 96 -1.61 5.57 39.60
C VAL A 96 -1.33 4.59 38.45
N ARG A 97 -2.15 3.55 38.34
CA ARG A 97 -2.02 2.57 37.22
C ARG A 97 -2.36 3.25 35.89
N THR A 98 -3.42 4.03 35.84
CA THR A 98 -3.85 4.72 34.62
C THR A 98 -2.73 5.56 34.02
N VAL A 99 -2.09 6.40 34.84
CA VAL A 99 -1.00 7.26 34.36
C VAL A 99 0.15 6.43 33.81
N ARG A 100 0.63 5.41 34.51
CA ARG A 100 1.75 4.57 34.09
C ARG A 100 1.49 3.85 32.79
N GLU A 101 0.31 3.24 32.63
CA GLU A 101 -0.04 2.49 31.42
C GLU A 101 -0.24 3.41 30.21
N TYR A 102 -0.82 4.60 30.40
CA TYR A 102 -0.99 5.56 29.32
C TYR A 102 0.35 6.20 28.91
N GLU A 103 1.26 6.47 29.84
CA GLU A 103 2.64 6.87 29.52
C GLU A 103 3.37 5.80 28.70
N HIS A 104 3.31 4.53 29.13
CA HIS A 104 3.88 3.40 28.37
C HIS A 104 3.25 3.24 26.98
N ALA A 105 2.00 3.66 26.80
CA ALA A 105 1.32 3.68 25.51
C ALA A 105 1.77 4.85 24.59
N GLY A 106 2.61 5.78 25.10
CA GLY A 106 3.10 6.94 24.36
C GLY A 106 2.15 8.15 24.40
N ILE A 107 1.24 8.19 25.37
CA ILE A 107 0.30 9.30 25.57
C ILE A 107 1.03 10.46 26.24
N ALA A 108 0.87 11.67 25.69
CA ALA A 108 1.55 12.88 26.14
C ALA A 108 0.83 13.62 27.26
N GLY A 109 -0.47 13.42 27.38
CA GLY A 109 -1.28 14.06 28.42
C GLY A 109 -2.50 13.23 28.77
N ILE A 110 -2.99 13.40 30.00
CA ILE A 110 -4.10 12.66 30.57
C ILE A 110 -5.07 13.65 31.20
N CYS A 111 -6.35 13.54 30.88
CA CYS A 111 -7.41 14.33 31.50
C CYS A 111 -8.22 13.47 32.47
N LEU A 112 -8.40 13.97 33.67
CA LEU A 112 -9.18 13.33 34.73
C LEU A 112 -10.30 14.28 35.18
N GLU A 113 -11.54 13.78 35.24
CA GLU A 113 -12.71 14.58 35.67
C GLU A 113 -13.24 14.20 37.05
N ASP A 114 -13.92 15.13 37.68
CA ASP A 114 -14.45 15.00 39.05
C ASP A 114 -15.83 14.31 39.14
N ASN A 115 -16.28 13.65 38.10
CA ASN A 115 -17.47 12.79 38.13
C ASN A 115 -17.27 11.57 39.05
N ILE A 116 -18.36 11.11 39.67
CA ILE A 116 -18.40 9.81 40.38
C ILE A 116 -18.30 8.69 39.34
N PHE A 117 -17.54 7.65 39.67
CA PHE A 117 -17.46 6.43 38.83
C PHE A 117 -18.64 5.48 39.13
N PRO A 118 -19.33 4.91 38.14
CA PRO A 118 -19.17 5.11 36.68
C PRO A 118 -19.75 6.49 36.24
N LYS A 119 -18.99 7.20 35.42
CA LYS A 119 -19.38 8.51 34.89
C LYS A 119 -20.51 8.40 33.87
N ARG A 120 -21.12 9.54 33.54
CA ARG A 120 -22.03 9.69 32.39
C ARG A 120 -21.66 10.93 31.59
N CYS A 121 -21.78 10.82 30.26
CA CYS A 121 -21.46 11.91 29.33
C CYS A 121 -22.14 13.24 29.79
N SER A 122 -21.40 14.35 29.74
CA SER A 122 -21.81 15.67 30.21
C SER A 122 -23.10 16.20 29.57
N PHE A 123 -23.42 15.77 28.36
CA PHE A 123 -24.60 16.24 27.63
C PHE A 123 -25.83 15.33 27.69
N TYR A 124 -25.78 14.20 28.44
CA TYR A 124 -26.96 13.36 28.59
C TYR A 124 -27.99 14.07 29.48
N SER A 125 -29.24 14.16 29.00
CA SER A 125 -30.35 14.76 29.70
C SER A 125 -30.91 13.83 30.80
N GLY A 126 -31.51 14.41 31.83
CA GLY A 126 -32.30 13.69 32.86
C GLY A 126 -31.50 12.92 33.93
N SER A 127 -30.20 12.98 33.96
CA SER A 127 -29.39 12.38 35.05
C SER A 127 -29.03 13.41 36.09
N ARG A 128 -29.36 13.15 37.41
CA ARG A 128 -28.78 13.87 38.53
C ARG A 128 -27.27 13.64 38.49
N ARG A 129 -26.48 14.72 38.49
CA ARG A 129 -25.01 14.63 38.50
C ARG A 129 -24.52 14.81 39.90
N GLU A 130 -23.74 13.85 40.33
CA GLU A 130 -23.01 13.89 41.59
C GLU A 130 -21.51 13.92 41.23
N LEU A 131 -20.79 14.84 41.90
CA LEU A 131 -19.35 14.97 41.77
C LEU A 131 -18.70 14.50 43.05
N VAL A 132 -17.50 13.95 42.94
CA VAL A 132 -16.70 13.65 44.13
C VAL A 132 -16.33 14.95 44.85
N SER A 133 -15.94 14.90 46.13
CA SER A 133 -15.50 16.10 46.83
C SER A 133 -14.25 16.72 46.16
N PRO A 134 -14.05 18.05 46.27
CA PRO A 134 -12.83 18.68 45.75
C PRO A 134 -11.55 18.02 46.27
N GLU A 135 -11.53 17.61 47.55
CA GLU A 135 -10.39 16.97 48.20
C GLU A 135 -10.10 15.58 47.63
N GLU A 136 -11.14 14.80 47.32
CA GLU A 136 -11.00 13.48 46.70
C GLU A 136 -10.39 13.60 45.32
N HIS A 137 -10.92 14.49 44.45
CA HIS A 137 -10.37 14.67 43.11
C HIS A 137 -8.95 15.29 43.17
N ALA A 138 -8.69 16.25 44.06
CA ALA A 138 -7.34 16.74 44.31
C ALA A 138 -6.38 15.61 44.74
N GLY A 139 -6.89 14.64 45.53
CA GLY A 139 -6.18 13.39 45.85
C GLY A 139 -5.82 12.56 44.62
N LYS A 140 -6.75 12.40 43.68
CA LYS A 140 -6.50 11.73 42.38
C LYS A 140 -5.45 12.49 41.56
N ILE A 141 -5.49 13.82 41.53
CA ILE A 141 -4.49 14.64 40.81
C ILE A 141 -3.10 14.48 41.44
N ARG A 142 -2.98 14.53 42.78
CA ARG A 142 -1.69 14.27 43.46
C ARG A 142 -1.17 12.86 43.14
N ALA A 143 -2.04 11.86 43.13
CA ALA A 143 -1.67 10.49 42.77
C ALA A 143 -1.20 10.38 41.31
N ALA A 144 -1.87 11.07 40.39
CA ALA A 144 -1.45 11.16 38.98
C ALA A 144 -0.05 11.78 38.88
N LYS A 145 0.20 12.90 39.54
CA LYS A 145 1.51 13.58 39.53
C LYS A 145 2.62 12.70 40.12
N ALA A 146 2.33 12.00 41.23
CA ALA A 146 3.28 11.10 41.86
C ALA A 146 3.57 9.83 41.05
N ALA A 147 2.66 9.43 40.16
CA ALA A 147 2.79 8.24 39.32
C ALA A 147 3.60 8.48 38.04
N GLN A 148 3.79 9.74 37.63
CA GLN A 148 4.51 10.10 36.39
C GLN A 148 5.92 9.51 36.37
N GLN A 149 6.28 8.90 35.27
CA GLN A 149 7.65 8.43 34.93
C GLN A 149 8.34 9.44 33.99
N ASP A 150 7.60 10.02 33.06
CA ASP A 150 8.03 11.18 32.26
C ASP A 150 7.52 12.46 32.97
N PRO A 151 8.43 13.32 33.49
CA PRO A 151 8.05 14.55 34.17
C PRO A 151 7.30 15.55 33.26
N ASP A 152 7.39 15.36 31.94
CA ASP A 152 6.72 16.18 30.96
C ASP A 152 5.29 15.75 30.66
N THR A 153 4.85 14.55 31.07
CA THR A 153 3.46 14.11 30.92
C THR A 153 2.49 15.16 31.50
N PHE A 154 1.48 15.55 30.73
CA PHE A 154 0.62 16.69 31.02
C PHE A 154 -0.68 16.23 31.69
N ILE A 155 -0.88 16.55 32.96
CA ILE A 155 -2.08 16.17 33.72
C ILE A 155 -3.09 17.30 33.69
N ILE A 156 -4.23 17.07 33.04
CA ILE A 156 -5.37 17.99 33.03
C ILE A 156 -6.40 17.55 34.08
N ALA A 157 -6.74 18.44 34.97
CA ALA A 157 -7.87 18.25 35.86
C ALA A 157 -9.11 18.94 35.27
N ARG A 158 -10.20 18.20 35.14
CA ARG A 158 -11.48 18.68 34.62
C ARG A 158 -12.50 18.75 35.72
N THR A 159 -13.23 19.88 35.78
CA THR A 159 -14.40 19.99 36.65
C THR A 159 -15.69 20.08 35.86
N GLU A 160 -16.68 19.32 36.29
CA GLU A 160 -18.03 19.27 35.74
C GLU A 160 -19.02 20.13 36.57
N ALA A 161 -18.53 21.01 37.46
CA ALA A 161 -19.38 21.81 38.38
C ALA A 161 -20.40 22.68 37.62
N LEU A 162 -20.04 23.32 36.50
CA LEU A 162 -20.99 24.08 35.67
C LEU A 162 -22.01 23.16 35.00
N ILE A 163 -21.61 21.99 34.55
CA ILE A 163 -22.49 20.98 33.94
C ILE A 163 -23.49 20.46 34.96
N ALA A 164 -23.04 20.27 36.21
CA ALA A 164 -23.87 19.85 37.35
C ALA A 164 -24.82 20.96 37.84
N GLY A 165 -24.63 22.21 37.38
CA GLY A 165 -25.44 23.35 37.77
C GLY A 165 -25.07 23.96 39.14
N TRP A 166 -23.84 23.70 39.60
CA TRP A 166 -23.36 24.20 40.92
C TRP A 166 -22.79 25.64 40.85
N GLY A 167 -22.70 26.19 39.64
CA GLY A 167 -22.38 27.58 39.38
C GLY A 167 -20.88 27.93 39.34
N PRO A 168 -20.56 29.16 38.90
CA PRO A 168 -19.17 29.59 38.65
C PRO A 168 -18.29 29.62 39.90
N ALA A 169 -18.85 29.95 41.07
CA ALA A 169 -18.08 30.01 42.32
C ALA A 169 -17.54 28.63 42.72
N GLU A 170 -18.36 27.58 42.61
CA GLU A 170 -17.94 26.20 42.89
C GLU A 170 -16.97 25.70 41.83
N ALA A 171 -17.20 26.01 40.57
CA ALA A 171 -16.27 25.66 39.48
C ALA A 171 -14.86 26.25 39.71
N LEU A 172 -14.79 27.53 40.12
CA LEU A 172 -13.53 28.18 40.45
C LEU A 172 -12.87 27.59 41.70
N HIS A 173 -13.67 27.32 42.76
CA HIS A 173 -13.17 26.68 43.98
C HIS A 173 -12.48 25.35 43.65
N ARG A 174 -13.16 24.47 42.91
CA ARG A 174 -12.62 23.17 42.48
C ARG A 174 -11.39 23.33 41.59
N ALA A 175 -11.45 24.21 40.61
CA ALA A 175 -10.34 24.48 39.70
C ALA A 175 -9.07 24.90 40.48
N ARG A 176 -9.20 25.78 41.49
CA ARG A 176 -8.09 26.19 42.38
C ARG A 176 -7.55 25.01 43.18
N CYS A 177 -8.41 24.20 43.79
CA CYS A 177 -8.00 23.00 44.54
C CYS A 177 -7.19 22.04 43.64
N TYR A 178 -7.58 21.88 42.39
CA TYR A 178 -6.91 20.95 41.45
C TYR A 178 -5.58 21.53 40.94
N ALA A 179 -5.51 22.84 40.66
CA ALA A 179 -4.26 23.52 40.34
C ALA A 179 -3.26 23.45 41.51
N ASP A 180 -3.74 23.69 42.74
CA ASP A 180 -2.91 23.60 43.96
C ASP A 180 -2.50 22.15 44.27
N ALA A 181 -3.22 21.14 43.76
CA ALA A 181 -2.85 19.72 43.81
C ALA A 181 -1.79 19.33 42.75
N GLY A 182 -1.43 20.25 41.86
CA GLY A 182 -0.35 20.08 40.86
C GLY A 182 -0.82 19.74 39.46
N ALA A 183 -2.09 19.94 39.11
CA ALA A 183 -2.54 19.81 37.73
C ALA A 183 -1.77 20.76 36.80
N ASP A 184 -1.39 20.27 35.63
CA ASP A 184 -0.67 21.04 34.61
C ASP A 184 -1.61 21.87 33.72
N GLY A 185 -2.89 21.51 33.66
CA GLY A 185 -3.96 22.25 32.99
C GLY A 185 -5.29 22.09 33.73
N ILE A 186 -6.17 23.08 33.59
CA ILE A 186 -7.51 23.06 34.21
C ILE A 186 -8.55 23.18 33.09
N LEU A 187 -9.42 22.17 32.95
CA LEU A 187 -10.57 22.18 32.08
C LEU A 187 -11.84 22.44 32.88
N ILE A 188 -12.46 23.60 32.67
CA ILE A 188 -13.77 23.94 33.24
C ILE A 188 -14.81 23.70 32.14
N HIS A 189 -15.58 22.62 32.24
CA HIS A 189 -16.52 22.23 31.22
C HIS A 189 -17.86 22.94 31.41
N SER A 190 -18.44 23.45 30.33
CA SER A 190 -19.74 24.14 30.33
C SER A 190 -20.64 23.64 29.18
N LYS A 191 -21.95 23.70 29.40
CA LYS A 191 -23.00 23.51 28.39
C LYS A 191 -23.69 24.82 27.97
N ALA A 192 -23.11 25.96 28.35
CA ALA A 192 -23.56 27.26 27.85
C ALA A 192 -23.44 27.35 26.33
N LYS A 193 -24.31 28.16 25.70
CA LYS A 193 -24.31 28.34 24.23
C LYS A 193 -23.42 29.49 23.75
N SER A 194 -22.73 30.17 24.67
CA SER A 194 -21.79 31.25 24.38
C SER A 194 -20.53 31.12 25.25
N LEU A 195 -19.48 31.84 24.84
CA LEU A 195 -18.23 31.92 25.60
C LEU A 195 -18.34 32.72 26.91
N ASP A 196 -19.39 33.50 27.10
CA ASP A 196 -19.51 34.52 28.16
C ASP A 196 -19.35 33.95 29.56
N GLU A 197 -19.97 32.80 29.85
CA GLU A 197 -19.87 32.13 31.18
C GLU A 197 -18.43 31.75 31.49
N LEU A 198 -17.75 31.09 30.56
CA LEU A 198 -16.36 30.66 30.71
C LEU A 198 -15.38 31.85 30.70
N ALA A 199 -15.65 32.89 29.93
CA ALA A 199 -14.85 34.12 29.94
C ALA A 199 -15.00 34.86 31.29
N ALA A 200 -16.20 34.85 31.90
CA ALA A 200 -16.40 35.42 33.24
C ALA A 200 -15.64 34.65 34.32
N VAL A 201 -15.59 33.32 34.21
CA VAL A 201 -14.79 32.44 35.09
C VAL A 201 -13.30 32.70 34.89
N SER A 202 -12.83 32.74 33.62
CA SER A 202 -11.42 32.98 33.30
C SER A 202 -10.88 34.31 33.83
N ARG A 203 -11.68 35.38 33.80
CA ARG A 203 -11.28 36.69 34.38
C ARG A 203 -11.02 36.65 35.88
N GLN A 204 -11.54 35.66 36.61
CA GLN A 204 -11.35 35.45 38.02
C GLN A 204 -10.26 34.41 38.34
N TRP A 205 -9.65 33.85 37.29
CA TRP A 205 -8.59 32.86 37.41
C TRP A 205 -7.28 33.52 37.88
N ASP A 206 -6.76 33.08 38.99
CA ASP A 206 -5.63 33.69 39.68
C ASP A 206 -4.41 32.76 39.82
N ARG A 207 -4.40 31.64 39.06
CA ARG A 207 -3.30 30.68 39.05
C ARG A 207 -2.55 30.74 37.71
N LYS A 208 -1.26 30.29 37.72
CA LYS A 208 -0.43 30.18 36.52
C LYS A 208 -0.80 28.99 35.64
N THR A 209 -1.53 28.02 36.19
CA THR A 209 -1.97 26.83 35.49
C THR A 209 -2.86 27.20 34.30
N PRO A 210 -2.54 26.79 33.05
CA PRO A 210 -3.29 27.15 31.87
C PRO A 210 -4.71 26.59 31.88
N LEU A 211 -5.65 27.38 31.38
CA LEU A 211 -7.05 26.97 31.22
C LEU A 211 -7.23 26.27 29.86
N VAL A 212 -8.05 25.23 29.87
CA VAL A 212 -8.46 24.42 28.75
C VAL A 212 -9.95 24.63 28.48
N ILE A 213 -10.34 24.73 27.21
CA ILE A 213 -11.75 24.92 26.81
C ILE A 213 -12.15 23.90 25.74
N VAL A 214 -13.42 23.45 25.79
CA VAL A 214 -14.04 22.56 24.81
C VAL A 214 -15.30 23.26 24.26
N PRO A 215 -15.19 24.03 23.14
CA PRO A 215 -16.30 24.83 22.60
C PRO A 215 -17.27 23.99 21.76
N THR A 216 -17.76 22.85 22.27
CA THR A 216 -18.58 21.89 21.51
C THR A 216 -19.91 22.47 21.03
N ILE A 217 -20.54 23.33 21.79
CA ILE A 217 -21.92 23.81 21.52
C ILE A 217 -22.03 25.33 21.34
N PHE A 218 -20.95 26.07 21.47
CA PHE A 218 -20.90 27.50 21.15
C PHE A 218 -20.00 27.77 19.94
N GLY A 219 -20.49 27.30 18.78
CA GLY A 219 -19.74 27.30 17.52
C GLY A 219 -19.48 28.68 16.89
N THR A 220 -19.87 29.78 17.54
CA THR A 220 -19.59 31.14 17.09
C THR A 220 -18.24 31.68 17.57
N ALA A 221 -17.63 31.08 18.60
CA ALA A 221 -16.34 31.52 19.12
C ALA A 221 -15.19 30.83 18.39
N SER A 222 -14.30 31.62 17.79
CA SER A 222 -13.04 31.16 17.24
C SER A 222 -12.03 30.75 18.32
N ALA A 223 -11.01 29.98 17.94
CA ALA A 223 -9.91 29.67 18.86
C ALA A 223 -9.16 30.92 19.34
N SER A 224 -9.04 31.94 18.49
CA SER A 224 -8.43 33.22 18.83
C SER A 224 -9.24 33.98 19.89
N GLU A 225 -10.58 33.96 19.79
CA GLU A 225 -11.46 34.57 20.81
C GLU A 225 -11.41 33.81 22.12
N CYS A 226 -11.38 32.47 22.10
CA CYS A 226 -11.14 31.64 23.26
C CYS A 226 -9.80 32.00 23.94
N HIS A 227 -8.75 32.17 23.11
CA HIS A 227 -7.43 32.55 23.61
C HIS A 227 -7.43 33.95 24.23
N ALA A 228 -8.03 34.94 23.58
CA ALA A 228 -8.21 36.29 24.12
C ALA A 228 -9.00 36.30 25.42
N ALA A 229 -9.91 35.34 25.59
CA ALA A 229 -10.64 35.12 26.86
C ALA A 229 -9.81 34.39 27.93
N GLY A 230 -8.54 34.03 27.70
CA GLY A 230 -7.61 33.46 28.66
C GLY A 230 -7.43 31.93 28.58
N PHE A 231 -7.95 31.27 27.55
CA PHE A 231 -7.79 29.82 27.39
C PHE A 231 -6.56 29.52 26.52
N ARG A 232 -5.74 28.60 27.01
CA ARG A 232 -4.46 28.25 26.39
C ARG A 232 -4.55 27.04 25.46
N ILE A 233 -5.48 26.14 25.74
CA ILE A 233 -5.74 24.91 24.95
C ILE A 233 -7.21 24.96 24.52
N VAL A 234 -7.45 24.80 23.22
CA VAL A 234 -8.78 24.76 22.62
C VAL A 234 -9.00 23.38 21.99
N ILE A 235 -9.96 22.62 22.50
CA ILE A 235 -10.24 21.25 22.07
C ILE A 235 -11.52 21.22 21.23
N PHE A 236 -11.38 20.94 19.95
CA PHE A 236 -12.48 20.69 19.02
C PHE A 236 -12.90 19.22 19.09
N ALA A 237 -13.62 18.85 20.15
CA ALA A 237 -14.10 17.49 20.33
C ALA A 237 -15.24 17.12 19.38
N ASN A 238 -15.31 15.90 18.95
CA ASN A 238 -16.36 15.21 18.20
C ASN A 238 -16.79 15.77 16.81
N HIS A 239 -16.14 16.78 16.28
CA HIS A 239 -16.53 17.37 15.00
C HIS A 239 -16.25 16.41 13.84
N GLY A 240 -15.09 15.74 13.83
CA GLY A 240 -14.72 14.73 12.84
C GLY A 240 -15.68 13.54 12.83
N LEU A 241 -15.97 12.97 13.99
CA LEU A 241 -16.92 11.86 14.12
C LEU A 241 -18.31 12.24 13.60
N ARG A 242 -18.83 13.40 14.01
CA ARG A 242 -20.17 13.86 13.59
C ARG A 242 -20.25 14.12 12.10
N ALA A 243 -19.19 14.68 11.51
CA ALA A 243 -19.09 14.86 10.05
C ALA A 243 -19.07 13.52 9.33
N GLY A 244 -18.27 12.57 9.79
CA GLY A 244 -18.20 11.21 9.25
C GLY A 244 -19.54 10.47 9.31
N ILE A 245 -20.23 10.53 10.47
CA ILE A 245 -21.59 9.96 10.62
C ILE A 245 -22.54 10.54 9.57
N ARG A 246 -22.54 11.86 9.37
CA ARG A 246 -23.40 12.52 8.40
C ARG A 246 -23.09 12.04 6.97
N ALA A 247 -21.82 12.05 6.59
CA ALA A 247 -21.38 11.61 5.27
C ALA A 247 -21.77 10.14 5.00
N MET A 248 -21.50 9.25 5.96
CA MET A 248 -21.88 7.82 5.85
C MET A 248 -23.40 7.64 5.73
N GLN A 249 -24.19 8.35 6.55
CA GLN A 249 -25.66 8.28 6.48
C GLN A 249 -26.19 8.73 5.12
N ASP A 250 -25.66 9.80 4.56
CA ASP A 250 -26.12 10.35 3.29
C ASP A 250 -25.72 9.42 2.13
N THR A 251 -24.47 8.91 2.12
CA THR A 251 -23.97 7.96 1.12
C THR A 251 -24.73 6.63 1.15
N LEU A 252 -24.91 6.04 2.34
CA LEU A 252 -25.61 4.75 2.48
C LEU A 252 -27.09 4.83 2.10
N ARG A 253 -27.78 5.95 2.40
CA ARG A 253 -29.17 6.17 1.96
C ARG A 253 -29.24 6.24 0.44
N GLU A 254 -28.33 6.95 -0.20
CA GLU A 254 -28.32 7.11 -1.64
C GLU A 254 -28.02 5.77 -2.34
N LEU A 255 -26.98 5.06 -1.91
CA LEU A 255 -26.68 3.70 -2.41
C LEU A 255 -27.88 2.76 -2.28
N ARG A 256 -28.56 2.78 -1.12
CA ARG A 256 -29.75 1.93 -0.92
C ARG A 256 -30.93 2.33 -1.82
N ARG A 257 -31.06 3.62 -2.13
CA ARG A 257 -32.13 4.17 -2.99
C ARG A 257 -31.89 3.87 -4.46
N THR A 258 -30.64 4.03 -4.94
CA THR A 258 -30.31 3.95 -6.38
C THR A 258 -29.75 2.59 -6.78
N GLU A 259 -29.18 1.84 -5.84
CA GLU A 259 -28.45 0.57 -6.06
C GLU A 259 -27.32 0.73 -7.10
N ARG A 260 -26.78 1.95 -7.25
CA ARG A 260 -25.74 2.30 -8.24
C ARG A 260 -24.59 3.05 -7.57
N ILE A 261 -23.38 2.57 -7.79
CA ILE A 261 -22.14 3.17 -7.25
C ILE A 261 -21.91 4.56 -7.85
N ALA A 262 -22.13 4.72 -9.16
CA ALA A 262 -21.90 5.98 -9.88
C ALA A 262 -22.65 7.19 -9.28
N ASP A 263 -23.74 6.98 -8.56
CA ASP A 263 -24.54 8.06 -7.97
C ASP A 263 -23.94 8.62 -6.65
N VAL A 264 -22.87 8.00 -6.15
CA VAL A 264 -22.17 8.42 -4.91
C VAL A 264 -20.67 8.61 -5.10
N GLU A 265 -20.12 8.23 -6.24
CA GLU A 265 -18.68 8.16 -6.48
C GLU A 265 -17.97 9.51 -6.28
N ASP A 266 -18.62 10.61 -6.65
CA ASP A 266 -18.15 11.98 -6.46
C ASP A 266 -18.00 12.41 -4.98
N ARG A 267 -18.58 11.64 -4.05
CA ARG A 267 -18.54 11.88 -2.61
C ARG A 267 -17.53 10.99 -1.88
N LEU A 268 -16.95 10.04 -2.59
CA LEU A 268 -16.00 9.09 -2.03
C LEU A 268 -14.56 9.59 -2.24
N VAL A 269 -13.70 9.34 -1.28
CA VAL A 269 -12.27 9.50 -1.52
C VAL A 269 -11.79 8.36 -2.41
N PRO A 270 -10.84 8.59 -3.35
CA PRO A 270 -10.23 7.52 -4.14
C PRO A 270 -9.63 6.44 -3.25
N LEU A 271 -9.59 5.19 -3.72
CA LEU A 271 -8.97 4.08 -2.99
C LEU A 271 -7.48 4.33 -2.73
N GLU A 272 -6.80 4.99 -3.66
CA GLU A 272 -5.40 5.39 -3.53
C GLU A 272 -5.15 6.26 -2.30
N GLU A 273 -6.09 7.15 -1.97
CA GLU A 273 -6.01 7.97 -0.77
C GLU A 273 -6.16 7.12 0.51
N VAL A 274 -7.02 6.11 0.49
CA VAL A 274 -7.12 5.15 1.59
C VAL A 274 -5.81 4.37 1.74
N TYR A 275 -5.21 3.90 0.62
CA TYR A 275 -3.94 3.18 0.62
C TYR A 275 -2.79 4.06 1.15
N ARG A 276 -2.75 5.33 0.77
CA ARG A 276 -1.79 6.31 1.30
C ARG A 276 -1.95 6.47 2.82
N LEU A 277 -3.17 6.68 3.29
CA LEU A 277 -3.48 6.86 4.70
C LEU A 277 -3.11 5.65 5.57
N VAL A 278 -3.20 4.43 5.05
CA VAL A 278 -2.84 3.22 5.81
C VAL A 278 -1.39 2.77 5.62
N GLY A 279 -0.60 3.47 4.77
CA GLY A 279 0.84 3.23 4.60
C GLY A 279 1.17 2.04 3.70
N VAL A 280 0.39 1.78 2.64
CA VAL A 280 0.66 0.67 1.69
C VAL A 280 2.01 0.83 1.01
N GLU A 281 2.43 2.05 0.67
CA GLU A 281 3.73 2.31 0.03
C GLU A 281 4.91 1.93 0.95
N GLU A 282 4.79 2.25 2.24
CA GLU A 282 5.79 1.87 3.25
C GLU A 282 5.85 0.34 3.41
N MET A 283 4.70 -0.33 3.47
CA MET A 283 4.60 -1.78 3.52
C MET A 283 5.29 -2.43 2.32
N ASN A 284 5.00 -1.97 1.09
CA ASN A 284 5.63 -2.48 -0.14
C ASN A 284 7.16 -2.26 -0.13
N THR A 285 7.61 -1.13 0.41
CA THR A 285 9.05 -0.85 0.55
C THR A 285 9.71 -1.82 1.53
N GLN A 286 9.06 -2.10 2.67
CA GLN A 286 9.54 -3.08 3.65
C GLN A 286 9.54 -4.50 3.08
N GLU A 287 8.50 -4.90 2.34
CA GLU A 287 8.46 -6.18 1.65
C GLU A 287 9.62 -6.31 0.66
N THR A 288 9.88 -5.29 -0.14
CA THR A 288 11.01 -5.27 -1.09
C THR A 288 12.36 -5.37 -0.38
N GLN A 289 12.50 -4.77 0.80
CA GLN A 289 13.76 -4.75 1.55
C GLN A 289 14.03 -6.04 2.35
N PHE A 290 12.98 -6.64 2.92
CA PHE A 290 13.15 -7.69 3.93
C PHE A 290 12.67 -9.06 3.50
N LEU A 291 11.74 -9.14 2.52
CA LEU A 291 11.41 -10.43 1.96
C LEU A 291 12.44 -10.79 0.89
N PRO A 292 12.86 -12.08 0.83
CA PRO A 292 13.71 -12.54 -0.27
C PRO A 292 13.02 -12.17 -1.59
N ALA A 293 13.75 -11.58 -2.51
CA ALA A 293 13.23 -11.15 -3.82
C ALA A 293 12.50 -12.29 -4.57
N ASP A 294 12.72 -13.51 -4.16
CA ASP A 294 12.26 -14.70 -4.82
C ASP A 294 11.96 -15.87 -3.89
N GLY A 295 11.39 -15.78 -2.76
CA GLY A 295 10.94 -16.97 -1.98
C GLY A 295 10.55 -18.21 -2.82
N GLY A 296 11.25 -18.46 -3.94
CA GLY A 296 10.93 -19.40 -5.01
C GLY A 296 9.80 -18.93 -5.94
N ARG A 297 9.34 -17.70 -5.81
CA ARG A 297 8.26 -17.14 -6.63
C ARG A 297 8.81 -16.73 -8.00
N VAL A 298 8.16 -17.20 -9.05
CA VAL A 298 8.47 -16.83 -10.43
C VAL A 298 7.31 -16.02 -10.97
N THR A 299 7.60 -14.86 -11.59
CA THR A 299 6.62 -14.07 -12.35
C THR A 299 6.74 -14.45 -13.82
N ALA A 300 5.63 -14.72 -14.50
CA ALA A 300 5.59 -14.90 -15.94
C ALA A 300 5.12 -13.62 -16.64
N ILE A 301 5.87 -13.13 -17.61
CA ILE A 301 5.48 -12.01 -18.48
C ILE A 301 5.24 -12.55 -19.89
N VAL A 302 3.99 -12.47 -20.34
CA VAL A 302 3.59 -12.88 -21.70
C VAL A 302 3.48 -11.65 -22.59
N ILE A 303 4.27 -11.61 -23.66
CA ILE A 303 4.24 -10.53 -24.66
C ILE A 303 3.13 -10.86 -25.67
N ALA A 304 2.05 -10.09 -25.67
CA ALA A 304 0.84 -10.31 -26.48
C ALA A 304 0.35 -9.03 -27.20
N ALA A 305 1.24 -8.08 -27.44
CA ALA A 305 0.89 -6.77 -27.98
C ALA A 305 0.87 -6.71 -29.51
N GLY A 306 1.56 -7.62 -30.20
CA GLY A 306 1.81 -7.59 -31.64
C GLY A 306 0.58 -7.84 -32.52
N PHE A 307 0.70 -7.39 -33.76
CA PHE A 307 -0.23 -7.67 -34.86
C PHE A 307 0.47 -8.49 -35.94
N GLU A 308 -0.08 -9.66 -36.29
CA GLU A 308 0.49 -10.58 -37.32
C GLU A 308 -0.42 -10.64 -38.56
N PRO A 309 -0.06 -9.95 -39.64
CA PRO A 309 -0.91 -9.90 -40.84
C PRO A 309 -1.17 -11.26 -41.52
N SER A 310 -0.24 -12.22 -41.39
CA SER A 310 -0.35 -13.56 -41.98
C SER A 310 -1.50 -14.38 -41.39
N LEU A 311 -1.96 -14.03 -40.18
CA LEU A 311 -3.09 -14.69 -39.52
C LEU A 311 -4.46 -14.03 -39.81
N LEU A 312 -4.54 -13.02 -40.65
CA LEU A 312 -5.85 -12.52 -41.11
C LEU A 312 -6.54 -13.61 -41.98
N PRO A 313 -7.86 -13.88 -41.81
CA PRO A 313 -8.84 -13.12 -41.05
C PRO A 313 -9.03 -13.58 -39.58
N LEU A 314 -8.28 -14.56 -39.07
CA LEU A 314 -8.48 -15.16 -37.75
C LEU A 314 -8.37 -14.14 -36.59
N ILE A 315 -7.47 -13.16 -36.77
CA ILE A 315 -7.21 -12.12 -35.75
C ILE A 315 -7.95 -10.80 -36.00
N LYS A 316 -8.94 -10.79 -36.91
CA LYS A 316 -9.65 -9.55 -37.27
C LYS A 316 -10.30 -8.85 -36.08
N ASP A 317 -10.85 -9.63 -35.16
CA ASP A 317 -11.63 -9.15 -34.00
C ASP A 317 -10.97 -9.47 -32.64
N ARG A 318 -9.83 -10.17 -32.63
CA ARG A 318 -9.13 -10.60 -31.43
C ARG A 318 -7.63 -10.66 -31.66
N PRO A 319 -6.79 -10.54 -30.61
CA PRO A 319 -5.35 -10.71 -30.72
C PRO A 319 -4.97 -12.19 -30.88
N LYS A 320 -3.75 -12.46 -31.38
CA LYS A 320 -3.19 -13.78 -31.63
C LYS A 320 -3.30 -14.72 -30.42
N GLY A 321 -2.92 -14.25 -29.22
CA GLY A 321 -3.01 -15.02 -27.98
C GLY A 321 -4.43 -15.43 -27.57
N MET A 322 -5.47 -14.81 -28.16
CA MET A 322 -6.89 -15.14 -27.94
C MET A 322 -7.49 -16.00 -29.05
N LEU A 323 -6.66 -16.58 -29.93
CA LEU A 323 -7.12 -17.57 -30.89
C LEU A 323 -7.52 -18.86 -30.15
N ASP A 324 -8.73 -19.32 -30.47
CA ASP A 324 -9.27 -20.56 -29.89
C ASP A 324 -8.72 -21.79 -30.59
N ILE A 325 -8.20 -22.74 -29.84
CA ILE A 325 -7.87 -24.08 -30.33
C ILE A 325 -8.61 -25.08 -29.46
N ARG A 326 -9.66 -25.69 -30.04
CA ARG A 326 -10.51 -26.70 -29.36
C ARG A 326 -11.10 -26.23 -28.03
N GLY A 327 -11.70 -25.05 -28.03
CA GLY A 327 -12.45 -24.50 -26.89
C GLY A 327 -11.60 -23.82 -25.82
N ARG A 328 -10.29 -23.59 -26.10
CA ARG A 328 -9.38 -22.82 -25.24
C ARG A 328 -8.47 -21.94 -26.06
N THR A 329 -8.27 -20.74 -25.60
CA THR A 329 -7.34 -19.81 -26.25
C THR A 329 -5.88 -20.22 -26.03
N LEU A 330 -4.97 -19.73 -26.90
CA LEU A 330 -3.53 -19.95 -26.73
C LEU A 330 -3.07 -19.50 -25.35
N LEU A 331 -3.49 -18.31 -24.94
CA LEU A 331 -3.12 -17.74 -23.65
C LEU A 331 -3.68 -18.57 -22.47
N GLU A 332 -4.91 -19.10 -22.55
CA GLU A 332 -5.44 -20.00 -21.53
C GLU A 332 -4.59 -21.25 -21.36
N ARG A 333 -4.13 -21.84 -22.49
CA ARG A 333 -3.26 -23.02 -22.46
C ARG A 333 -1.90 -22.71 -21.83
N GLN A 334 -1.31 -21.57 -22.16
CA GLN A 334 -0.07 -21.12 -21.51
C GLN A 334 -0.26 -20.92 -20.01
N ILE A 335 -1.35 -20.25 -19.59
CA ILE A 335 -1.68 -20.04 -18.19
C ILE A 335 -1.87 -21.38 -17.44
N GLU A 336 -2.49 -22.38 -18.08
CA GLU A 336 -2.63 -23.71 -17.49
C GLU A 336 -1.26 -24.38 -17.27
N THR A 337 -0.37 -24.30 -18.27
CA THR A 337 0.99 -24.86 -18.18
C THR A 337 1.82 -24.13 -17.12
N LEU A 338 1.73 -22.79 -17.06
CA LEU A 338 2.36 -21.98 -16.02
C LEU A 338 1.85 -22.37 -14.62
N ASN A 339 0.52 -22.49 -14.49
CA ASN A 339 -0.12 -22.89 -13.24
C ASN A 339 0.26 -24.30 -12.78
N ALA A 340 0.44 -25.25 -13.72
CA ALA A 340 0.90 -26.60 -13.43
C ALA A 340 2.33 -26.62 -12.87
N CYS A 341 3.17 -25.68 -13.29
CA CYS A 341 4.53 -25.43 -12.76
C CYS A 341 4.54 -24.52 -11.54
N ASN A 342 3.39 -24.28 -10.90
CA ASN A 342 3.22 -23.42 -9.71
C ASN A 342 3.56 -21.93 -9.94
N ILE A 343 3.53 -21.44 -11.17
CA ILE A 343 3.64 -20.03 -11.50
C ILE A 343 2.23 -19.44 -11.50
N LYS A 344 1.90 -18.63 -10.48
CA LYS A 344 0.58 -18.02 -10.29
C LYS A 344 0.58 -16.52 -10.56
N ASP A 345 1.76 -15.91 -10.54
CA ASP A 345 1.94 -14.50 -10.83
C ASP A 345 2.19 -14.32 -12.32
N ILE A 346 1.14 -13.95 -13.04
CA ILE A 346 1.14 -13.89 -14.51
C ILE A 346 0.76 -12.49 -14.95
N VAL A 347 1.59 -11.92 -15.79
CA VAL A 347 1.45 -10.60 -16.41
C VAL A 347 1.31 -10.78 -17.91
N VAL A 348 0.41 -10.06 -18.54
CA VAL A 348 0.23 -10.05 -20.00
C VAL A 348 0.36 -8.62 -20.51
N VAL A 349 1.27 -8.40 -21.44
CA VAL A 349 1.41 -7.10 -22.12
C VAL A 349 0.56 -7.11 -23.38
N ARG A 350 -0.44 -6.23 -23.42
CA ARG A 350 -1.43 -6.13 -24.49
C ARG A 350 -1.15 -4.96 -25.42
N GLY A 351 -1.63 -5.02 -26.64
CA GLY A 351 -1.60 -3.94 -27.61
C GLY A 351 -2.73 -4.06 -28.62
N TYR A 352 -2.51 -4.77 -29.73
CA TYR A 352 -3.54 -5.02 -30.72
C TYR A 352 -4.79 -5.67 -30.11
N LYS A 353 -5.97 -5.06 -30.35
CA LYS A 353 -7.26 -5.53 -29.83
C LYS A 353 -7.25 -5.82 -28.31
N LYS A 354 -6.59 -4.97 -27.53
CA LYS A 354 -6.44 -5.16 -26.07
C LYS A 354 -7.75 -5.40 -25.31
N ASP A 355 -8.86 -4.84 -25.78
CA ASP A 355 -10.18 -4.99 -25.15
C ASP A 355 -10.80 -6.39 -25.34
N ALA A 356 -10.22 -7.20 -26.22
CA ALA A 356 -10.66 -8.58 -26.44
C ALA A 356 -10.07 -9.58 -25.41
N PHE A 357 -9.13 -9.15 -24.59
CA PHE A 357 -8.63 -9.97 -23.49
C PHE A 357 -9.66 -9.98 -22.35
N SER A 358 -10.25 -11.14 -22.08
CA SER A 358 -11.33 -11.33 -21.09
C SER A 358 -10.92 -12.18 -19.87
N LEU A 359 -9.65 -12.57 -19.78
CA LEU A 359 -9.17 -13.42 -18.69
C LEU A 359 -8.98 -12.58 -17.42
N THR A 360 -9.42 -13.10 -16.28
CA THR A 360 -9.35 -12.41 -14.97
C THR A 360 -8.11 -12.78 -14.15
N THR A 361 -7.39 -13.83 -14.55
CA THR A 361 -6.22 -14.32 -13.82
C THR A 361 -4.98 -13.44 -13.98
N PRO A 362 -4.61 -12.96 -15.20
CA PRO A 362 -3.41 -12.14 -15.38
C PRO A 362 -3.61 -10.69 -14.94
N ARG A 363 -2.50 -10.06 -14.53
CA ARG A 363 -2.39 -8.59 -14.50
C ARG A 363 -2.03 -8.09 -15.90
N TYR A 364 -2.54 -6.93 -16.27
CA TYR A 364 -2.36 -6.41 -17.61
C TYR A 364 -1.52 -5.13 -17.63
N TYR A 365 -0.61 -5.05 -18.61
CA TYR A 365 0.07 -3.83 -19.02
C TYR A 365 -0.25 -3.57 -20.49
N ASP A 366 -0.36 -2.30 -20.88
CA ASP A 366 -0.75 -1.94 -22.23
C ASP A 366 0.40 -1.27 -22.98
N ASN A 367 0.66 -1.71 -24.21
CA ASN A 367 1.48 -1.00 -25.19
C ASN A 367 0.56 -0.32 -26.20
N ASP A 368 0.23 0.93 -25.98
CA ASP A 368 -0.62 1.71 -26.88
C ASP A 368 0.08 2.11 -28.20
N GLU A 369 1.41 2.01 -28.23
CA GLU A 369 2.25 2.32 -29.40
C GLU A 369 2.67 1.06 -30.19
N TYR A 370 1.96 -0.06 -30.03
CA TYR A 370 2.33 -1.36 -30.60
C TYR A 370 2.54 -1.35 -32.14
N GLU A 371 1.87 -0.47 -32.89
CA GLU A 371 2.04 -0.33 -34.34
C GLU A 371 3.41 0.26 -34.72
N GLU A 372 4.00 1.05 -33.84
CA GLU A 372 5.26 1.76 -34.07
C GLU A 372 6.45 1.16 -33.31
N THR A 373 6.20 0.23 -32.40
CA THR A 373 7.20 -0.33 -31.50
C THR A 373 7.35 -1.85 -31.68
N GLY A 374 8.49 -2.39 -31.21
CA GLY A 374 8.79 -3.81 -31.24
C GLY A 374 8.46 -4.53 -29.93
N GLU A 375 8.81 -5.80 -29.87
CA GLU A 375 8.59 -6.70 -28.73
C GLU A 375 9.34 -6.23 -27.47
N LEU A 376 10.56 -5.73 -27.66
CA LEU A 376 11.36 -5.18 -26.57
C LEU A 376 10.64 -4.04 -25.85
N HIS A 377 10.04 -3.12 -26.59
CA HIS A 377 9.27 -2.04 -25.99
C HIS A 377 8.03 -2.57 -25.27
N SER A 378 7.34 -3.55 -25.85
CA SER A 378 6.20 -4.21 -25.21
C SER A 378 6.61 -4.85 -23.88
N LEU A 379 7.73 -5.58 -23.82
CA LEU A 379 8.26 -6.14 -22.58
C LEU A 379 8.45 -5.07 -21.50
N PHE A 380 9.06 -3.93 -21.88
CA PHE A 380 9.36 -2.86 -20.94
C PHE A 380 8.16 -1.97 -20.56
N CYS A 381 7.00 -2.14 -21.17
CA CYS A 381 5.75 -1.63 -20.57
C CYS A 381 5.47 -2.27 -19.20
N ALA A 382 5.95 -3.51 -19.00
CA ALA A 382 5.89 -4.22 -17.72
C ALA A 382 7.22 -4.15 -16.93
N GLU A 383 8.05 -3.12 -17.12
CA GLU A 383 9.33 -2.95 -16.39
C GLU A 383 9.24 -3.15 -14.86
N PRO A 384 8.20 -2.66 -14.16
CA PRO A 384 8.06 -2.87 -12.72
C PRO A 384 8.04 -4.34 -12.29
N GLU A 385 7.68 -5.25 -13.20
CA GLU A 385 7.60 -6.69 -12.97
C GLU A 385 8.93 -7.43 -13.23
N LEU A 386 9.90 -6.76 -13.86
CA LEU A 386 11.26 -7.31 -14.08
C LEU A 386 12.06 -7.30 -12.77
N ARG A 387 11.59 -8.09 -11.79
CA ARG A 387 12.18 -8.24 -10.45
C ARG A 387 12.08 -9.69 -10.00
N GLY A 388 13.04 -10.16 -9.22
CA GLY A 388 13.07 -11.56 -8.81
C GLY A 388 13.37 -12.50 -9.98
N ARG A 389 12.77 -13.69 -9.96
CA ARG A 389 12.87 -14.65 -11.08
C ARG A 389 11.73 -14.40 -12.05
N VAL A 390 12.04 -14.14 -13.31
CA VAL A 390 11.04 -13.81 -14.34
C VAL A 390 11.17 -14.74 -15.52
N VAL A 391 10.06 -15.32 -15.95
CA VAL A 391 9.95 -16.04 -17.23
C VAL A 391 9.22 -15.15 -18.24
N ILE A 392 9.87 -14.86 -19.36
CA ILE A 392 9.30 -14.09 -20.47
C ILE A 392 8.87 -15.08 -21.55
N LEU A 393 7.68 -14.88 -22.11
CA LEU A 393 7.04 -15.77 -23.08
C LEU A 393 6.43 -14.97 -24.24
N TYR A 394 6.52 -15.49 -25.47
CA TYR A 394 5.66 -15.05 -26.55
C TYR A 394 4.25 -15.67 -26.42
N SER A 395 3.21 -14.92 -26.77
CA SER A 395 1.80 -15.34 -26.60
C SER A 395 1.31 -16.40 -27.57
N ASP A 396 2.09 -16.70 -28.58
CA ASP A 396 1.81 -17.59 -29.72
C ASP A 396 2.53 -18.92 -29.63
N VAL A 397 3.35 -19.13 -28.65
CA VAL A 397 4.12 -20.34 -28.43
C VAL A 397 3.39 -21.28 -27.47
N LEU A 398 3.02 -22.47 -27.95
CA LEU A 398 2.55 -23.57 -27.11
C LEU A 398 3.71 -24.50 -26.81
N PHE A 399 3.83 -24.96 -25.58
CA PHE A 399 4.95 -25.78 -25.14
C PHE A 399 4.54 -26.79 -24.07
N ASP A 400 5.24 -27.91 -24.04
CA ASP A 400 5.05 -28.96 -23.05
C ASP A 400 5.54 -28.48 -21.65
N GLN A 401 4.85 -28.92 -20.59
CA GLN A 401 5.20 -28.62 -19.19
C GLN A 401 6.68 -28.93 -18.88
N GLY A 402 7.21 -30.02 -19.43
CA GLY A 402 8.61 -30.41 -19.23
C GLY A 402 9.64 -29.41 -19.70
N ILE A 403 9.32 -28.58 -20.72
CA ILE A 403 10.18 -27.49 -21.20
C ILE A 403 10.29 -26.41 -20.13
N LEU A 404 9.16 -25.97 -19.59
CA LEU A 404 9.12 -24.97 -18.54
C LEU A 404 9.78 -25.46 -17.24
N GLU A 405 9.55 -26.72 -16.84
CA GLU A 405 10.23 -27.33 -15.70
C GLU A 405 11.75 -27.35 -15.85
N LYS A 406 12.25 -27.57 -17.08
CA LYS A 406 13.66 -27.56 -17.39
C LYS A 406 14.24 -26.14 -17.30
N LEU A 407 13.54 -25.15 -17.87
CA LEU A 407 13.91 -23.74 -17.78
C LEU A 407 13.95 -23.26 -16.33
N LEU A 408 12.98 -23.64 -15.51
CA LEU A 408 12.91 -23.26 -14.09
C LEU A 408 14.05 -23.82 -13.23
N LYS A 409 14.70 -24.91 -13.69
CA LYS A 409 15.86 -25.52 -13.02
C LYS A 409 17.20 -25.00 -13.56
N ALA A 410 17.18 -24.18 -14.62
CA ALA A 410 18.39 -23.64 -15.20
C ALA A 410 19.09 -22.69 -14.22
N GLU A 411 20.42 -22.80 -14.16
CA GLU A 411 21.30 -21.91 -13.43
C GLU A 411 21.83 -20.83 -14.37
N GLY A 412 22.13 -19.65 -13.83
CA GLY A 412 22.59 -18.49 -14.60
C GLY A 412 21.61 -17.33 -14.58
N ASP A 413 22.09 -16.16 -15.00
CA ASP A 413 21.33 -14.91 -14.91
C ASP A 413 20.34 -14.73 -16.07
N VAL A 414 20.71 -15.22 -17.25
CA VAL A 414 19.86 -15.17 -18.47
C VAL A 414 19.89 -16.54 -19.14
N ASN A 415 18.72 -17.18 -19.25
CA ASN A 415 18.59 -18.51 -19.85
C ASN A 415 17.55 -18.49 -20.98
N LEU A 416 17.93 -18.98 -22.17
CA LEU A 416 17.06 -19.11 -23.34
C LEU A 416 16.69 -20.56 -23.57
N VAL A 417 15.45 -20.83 -23.97
CA VAL A 417 15.10 -22.17 -24.45
C VAL A 417 15.48 -22.28 -25.94
N VAL A 418 16.30 -23.29 -26.26
CA VAL A 418 16.84 -23.51 -27.59
C VAL A 418 16.46 -24.90 -28.12
N ASP A 419 15.72 -24.97 -29.23
CA ASP A 419 15.41 -26.25 -29.91
C ASP A 419 16.56 -26.71 -30.78
N ARG A 420 17.20 -27.80 -30.37
CA ARG A 420 18.30 -28.45 -31.12
C ARG A 420 17.79 -29.34 -32.24
N ALA A 421 16.52 -29.74 -32.26
CA ALA A 421 15.94 -30.54 -33.31
C ALA A 421 15.81 -29.77 -34.64
N TRP A 422 15.80 -28.42 -34.57
CA TRP A 422 15.83 -27.55 -35.75
C TRP A 422 16.92 -27.94 -36.76
N TYR A 423 18.14 -28.14 -36.32
CA TYR A 423 19.27 -28.48 -37.14
C TYR A 423 19.12 -29.85 -37.87
N ASP A 424 18.53 -30.84 -37.19
CA ASP A 424 18.29 -32.17 -37.81
C ASP A 424 17.16 -32.13 -38.82
N GLN A 425 16.17 -31.28 -38.64
CA GLN A 425 15.05 -31.10 -39.57
C GLN A 425 15.49 -30.39 -40.85
N GLU A 426 16.27 -29.35 -40.75
CA GLU A 426 16.81 -28.63 -41.90
C GLU A 426 17.78 -29.49 -42.71
N ARG A 427 18.72 -30.18 -42.05
CA ARG A 427 19.72 -31.03 -42.71
C ARG A 427 19.11 -32.22 -43.44
N ASN A 428 17.96 -32.68 -43.02
CA ASN A 428 17.21 -33.76 -43.64
C ASN A 428 16.17 -33.27 -44.66
N GLY A 429 16.04 -31.96 -44.87
CA GLY A 429 15.08 -31.38 -45.81
C GLY A 429 13.61 -31.59 -45.38
N LEU A 430 13.35 -31.80 -44.11
CA LEU A 430 12.04 -32.18 -43.56
C LEU A 430 11.17 -30.99 -43.20
N VAL A 431 11.69 -29.76 -43.20
CA VAL A 431 10.97 -28.53 -42.84
C VAL A 431 11.11 -27.51 -43.98
N PRO A 432 10.01 -26.89 -44.44
CA PRO A 432 10.08 -25.70 -45.29
C PRO A 432 10.79 -24.57 -44.52
N GLN A 433 11.64 -23.80 -45.21
CA GLN A 433 12.22 -22.59 -44.63
C GLN A 433 11.11 -21.66 -44.14
N ARG A 434 11.08 -21.40 -42.83
CA ARG A 434 10.22 -20.33 -42.27
C ARG A 434 10.89 -18.98 -42.56
N PRO A 435 10.15 -17.96 -42.91
CA PRO A 435 10.73 -16.64 -43.20
C PRO A 435 11.26 -15.91 -41.99
N TYR A 436 10.89 -16.33 -40.76
CA TYR A 436 11.26 -15.69 -39.52
C TYR A 436 11.59 -16.77 -38.48
N GLU A 437 12.87 -17.10 -38.35
CA GLU A 437 13.37 -18.02 -37.35
C GLU A 437 14.39 -17.31 -36.48
N ASP A 438 14.26 -17.43 -35.18
CA ASP A 438 15.19 -16.89 -34.17
C ASP A 438 16.38 -17.86 -34.00
N LEU A 439 17.44 -17.67 -34.79
CA LEU A 439 18.56 -18.58 -34.82
C LEU A 439 19.59 -18.32 -33.69
N VAL A 440 20.29 -19.37 -33.27
CA VAL A 440 21.24 -19.31 -32.16
C VAL A 440 22.57 -19.98 -32.54
N VAL A 441 23.68 -19.32 -32.21
CA VAL A 441 25.05 -19.87 -32.25
C VAL A 441 25.55 -20.04 -30.80
N THR A 442 26.12 -21.21 -30.49
CA THR A 442 26.61 -21.53 -29.16
C THR A 442 28.10 -21.80 -29.11
N ALA A 443 28.75 -21.65 -27.95
CA ALA A 443 30.17 -21.90 -27.76
C ALA A 443 30.56 -23.37 -27.87
N GLN A 444 29.61 -24.29 -27.81
CA GLN A 444 29.85 -25.74 -27.94
C GLN A 444 29.06 -26.26 -29.14
N THR A 445 29.73 -26.41 -30.27
CA THR A 445 29.19 -27.18 -31.41
C THR A 445 29.04 -28.64 -30.97
N PRO A 446 27.87 -29.27 -31.11
CA PRO A 446 27.70 -30.67 -30.75
C PRO A 446 28.70 -31.51 -31.56
N SER A 447 29.67 -32.09 -30.89
CA SER A 447 30.63 -33.02 -31.54
C SER A 447 29.85 -34.21 -32.11
N GLY A 448 29.94 -34.38 -33.44
CA GLY A 448 29.14 -35.31 -34.21
C GLY A 448 29.15 -36.74 -33.68
N GLY A 449 27.96 -37.29 -33.46
CA GLY A 449 27.76 -38.69 -33.24
C GLY A 449 26.65 -39.11 -32.32
N TYR A 450 26.46 -38.46 -31.16
CA TYR A 450 25.43 -38.79 -30.19
C TYR A 450 24.78 -37.53 -29.60
N ARG A 451 23.94 -36.87 -30.41
CA ARG A 451 23.29 -35.60 -30.09
C ARG A 451 22.22 -35.69 -28.97
N TYR A 452 21.84 -36.88 -28.59
CA TYR A 452 20.81 -37.13 -27.57
C TYR A 452 21.38 -37.31 -26.14
N LEU A 453 22.69 -37.25 -25.96
CA LEU A 453 23.30 -37.24 -24.66
C LEU A 453 23.45 -35.78 -24.20
N PRO A 454 22.86 -35.39 -23.03
CA PRO A 454 23.07 -34.04 -22.52
C PRO A 454 24.56 -33.78 -22.36
N GLY A 455 25.05 -32.70 -22.95
CA GLY A 455 26.38 -32.20 -22.74
C GLY A 455 26.56 -31.87 -21.25
N ASN A 456 27.79 -31.93 -20.74
CA ASN A 456 28.11 -31.61 -19.36
C ASN A 456 28.00 -30.09 -19.12
N GLY A 457 26.79 -29.55 -18.94
CA GLY A 457 26.53 -28.17 -18.55
C GLY A 457 25.74 -27.36 -19.59
N PRO A 458 25.25 -26.15 -19.18
CA PRO A 458 24.52 -25.26 -20.08
C PRO A 458 25.42 -24.74 -21.21
N SER A 459 24.88 -24.67 -22.43
CA SER A 459 25.59 -24.12 -23.57
C SER A 459 25.57 -22.59 -23.54
N ARG A 460 26.75 -21.94 -23.60
CA ARG A 460 26.84 -20.48 -23.65
C ARG A 460 26.41 -19.98 -25.03
N ILE A 461 25.49 -19.02 -25.07
CA ILE A 461 25.06 -18.33 -26.28
C ILE A 461 26.12 -17.33 -26.72
N LEU A 462 26.49 -17.35 -27.99
CA LEU A 462 27.41 -16.41 -28.63
C LEU A 462 26.68 -15.40 -29.50
N GLN A 463 25.69 -15.90 -30.27
CA GLN A 463 24.87 -15.06 -31.14
C GLN A 463 23.41 -15.53 -31.13
N VAL A 464 22.50 -14.59 -31.27
CA VAL A 464 21.07 -14.80 -31.44
C VAL A 464 20.51 -13.74 -32.41
N GLY A 465 19.69 -14.12 -33.40
CA GLY A 465 19.12 -13.20 -34.38
C GLY A 465 18.48 -13.92 -35.55
N HIS A 466 17.88 -13.15 -36.46
CA HIS A 466 17.22 -13.67 -37.67
C HIS A 466 18.17 -13.79 -38.87
N ASP A 467 19.14 -12.86 -38.95
CA ASP A 467 20.03 -12.74 -40.12
C ASP A 467 21.33 -13.56 -39.98
N LEU A 468 21.34 -14.54 -39.06
CA LEU A 468 22.52 -15.38 -38.84
C LEU A 468 22.72 -16.40 -39.99
N PRO A 469 24.01 -16.70 -40.37
CA PRO A 469 24.29 -17.73 -41.34
C PRO A 469 23.83 -19.12 -40.84
N ARG A 470 22.81 -19.70 -41.47
CA ARG A 470 22.21 -20.98 -41.07
C ARG A 470 23.22 -22.10 -40.84
N ALA A 471 24.29 -22.14 -41.65
CA ALA A 471 25.33 -23.14 -41.56
C ALA A 471 26.13 -23.07 -40.23
N GLU A 472 26.12 -21.93 -39.56
CA GLU A 472 26.82 -21.68 -38.29
C GLU A 472 25.89 -21.82 -37.10
N CYS A 473 24.57 -21.94 -37.32
CA CYS A 473 23.58 -21.99 -36.26
C CYS A 473 23.44 -23.39 -35.66
N ASP A 474 23.26 -23.47 -34.36
CA ASP A 474 23.17 -24.70 -33.57
C ASP A 474 21.73 -25.03 -33.13
N GLY A 475 20.80 -24.10 -33.22
CA GLY A 475 19.43 -24.28 -32.78
C GLY A 475 18.56 -23.05 -33.02
N GLU A 476 17.31 -23.15 -32.63
CA GLU A 476 16.28 -22.12 -32.74
C GLU A 476 15.83 -21.67 -31.32
N PHE A 477 15.81 -20.36 -31.08
CA PHE A 477 15.23 -19.79 -29.87
C PHE A 477 13.70 -19.79 -30.00
N ILE A 478 13.00 -20.31 -29.00
CA ILE A 478 11.55 -20.52 -29.08
C ILE A 478 10.73 -19.43 -28.38
N GLY A 479 11.27 -18.23 -28.17
CA GLY A 479 10.52 -17.15 -27.49
C GLY A 479 10.34 -17.33 -25.99
N MET A 480 11.17 -18.16 -25.32
CA MET A 480 11.12 -18.37 -23.88
C MET A 480 12.44 -18.01 -23.21
N VAL A 481 12.41 -17.06 -22.29
CA VAL A 481 13.57 -16.56 -21.53
C VAL A 481 13.30 -16.62 -20.04
N MET A 482 14.29 -17.00 -19.26
CA MET A 482 14.26 -16.87 -17.81
C MET A 482 15.39 -15.94 -17.34
N LEU A 483 15.01 -14.97 -16.52
CA LEU A 483 15.92 -14.04 -15.87
C LEU A 483 15.98 -14.34 -14.36
N SER A 484 17.19 -14.33 -13.80
CA SER A 484 17.43 -14.25 -12.37
C SER A 484 17.15 -12.82 -11.86
N PRO A 485 17.16 -12.56 -10.55
CA PRO A 485 17.12 -11.19 -10.02
C PRO A 485 18.22 -10.30 -10.59
N GLU A 486 19.43 -10.85 -10.76
CA GLU A 486 20.57 -10.15 -11.34
C GLU A 486 20.39 -9.96 -12.86
N GLY A 487 19.88 -10.98 -13.57
CA GLY A 487 19.50 -10.87 -14.98
C GLY A 487 18.44 -9.78 -15.22
N CYS A 488 17.45 -9.67 -14.36
CA CYS A 488 16.47 -8.58 -14.43
C CYS A 488 17.12 -7.20 -14.23
N ARG A 489 18.08 -7.07 -13.31
CA ARG A 489 18.83 -5.83 -13.11
C ARG A 489 19.63 -5.47 -14.36
N GLN A 490 20.42 -6.42 -14.90
CA GLN A 490 21.20 -6.24 -16.13
C GLN A 490 20.33 -5.83 -17.29
N ALA A 491 19.15 -6.47 -17.45
CA ALA A 491 18.18 -6.13 -18.48
C ALA A 491 17.67 -4.69 -18.35
N ARG A 492 17.27 -4.26 -17.17
CA ARG A 492 16.84 -2.86 -16.95
C ARG A 492 17.95 -1.85 -17.23
N ASP A 493 19.16 -2.13 -16.75
CA ASP A 493 20.31 -1.24 -16.95
C ASP A 493 20.66 -1.12 -18.46
N ALA A 494 20.65 -2.25 -19.20
CA ALA A 494 20.89 -2.27 -20.64
C ALA A 494 19.81 -1.49 -21.41
N TYR A 495 18.53 -1.71 -21.09
CA TYR A 495 17.41 -0.99 -21.71
C TYR A 495 17.47 0.51 -21.42
N ALA A 496 17.73 0.90 -20.17
CA ALA A 496 17.86 2.31 -19.80
C ALA A 496 19.00 2.99 -20.56
N ALA A 497 20.15 2.31 -20.72
CA ALA A 497 21.27 2.82 -21.49
C ALA A 497 20.93 2.96 -22.99
N ALA A 498 20.26 1.96 -23.58
CA ALA A 498 19.84 2.01 -24.98
C ALA A 498 18.80 3.11 -25.23
N ARG A 499 17.85 3.30 -24.31
CA ARG A 499 16.82 4.36 -24.38
C ARG A 499 17.39 5.78 -24.28
N GLN A 500 18.51 5.96 -23.56
CA GLN A 500 19.19 7.25 -23.44
C GLN A 500 20.03 7.60 -24.67
N ALA A 501 20.36 6.63 -25.50
CA ALA A 501 20.99 6.82 -26.80
C ALA A 501 19.96 7.38 -27.82
N ASP A 502 20.37 7.51 -29.08
CA ASP A 502 19.45 7.95 -30.14
C ASP A 502 18.37 6.86 -30.39
N PRO A 503 17.08 7.15 -30.12
CA PRO A 503 16.00 6.18 -30.29
C PRO A 503 15.73 5.79 -31.74
N ASP A 504 16.23 6.58 -32.70
CA ASP A 504 16.11 6.32 -34.14
C ASP A 504 17.36 5.65 -34.73
N ALA A 505 18.40 5.44 -33.94
CA ALA A 505 19.59 4.68 -34.39
C ALA A 505 19.26 3.19 -34.53
N PRO A 506 19.94 2.48 -35.48
CA PRO A 506 19.86 1.02 -35.58
C PRO A 506 20.24 0.35 -34.24
N TYR A 507 19.51 -0.74 -33.89
CA TYR A 507 19.76 -1.49 -32.69
C TYR A 507 19.70 -3.00 -33.01
N GLY A 508 20.83 -3.69 -32.97
CA GLY A 508 20.92 -5.07 -33.45
C GLY A 508 20.57 -5.16 -34.92
N GLU A 509 19.65 -6.04 -35.27
CA GLU A 509 19.09 -6.21 -36.62
C GLU A 509 17.93 -5.24 -36.89
N ALA A 510 17.36 -4.62 -35.83
CA ALA A 510 16.27 -3.68 -35.98
C ALA A 510 16.74 -2.33 -36.56
N PRO A 511 15.96 -1.75 -37.51
CA PRO A 511 16.32 -0.49 -38.15
C PRO A 511 16.38 0.70 -37.17
N ARG A 512 15.75 0.59 -36.01
CA ARG A 512 15.77 1.58 -34.90
C ARG A 512 15.39 0.92 -33.60
N PHE A 513 15.88 1.46 -32.47
CA PHE A 513 15.66 0.94 -31.12
C PHE A 513 14.16 0.72 -30.78
N ARG A 514 13.28 1.66 -31.18
CA ARG A 514 11.82 1.49 -30.94
C ARG A 514 11.23 0.24 -31.60
N ARG A 515 11.83 -0.28 -32.68
CA ARG A 515 11.40 -1.48 -33.38
C ARG A 515 12.14 -2.75 -32.99
N ALA A 516 13.01 -2.65 -31.96
CA ALA A 516 13.82 -3.76 -31.52
C ALA A 516 12.95 -4.94 -31.05
N GLN A 517 13.42 -6.12 -31.42
CA GLN A 517 12.86 -7.40 -30.99
C GLN A 517 13.56 -7.91 -29.73
N LEU A 518 13.04 -8.98 -29.15
CA LEU A 518 13.65 -9.58 -27.97
C LEU A 518 15.03 -10.15 -28.26
N THR A 519 15.23 -10.70 -29.46
CA THR A 519 16.52 -11.22 -29.95
C THR A 519 17.60 -10.15 -30.07
N ASP A 520 17.26 -8.97 -30.61
CA ASP A 520 18.17 -7.80 -30.62
C ASP A 520 18.68 -7.44 -29.23
N PHE A 521 17.77 -7.47 -28.26
CA PHE A 521 18.08 -7.13 -26.88
C PHE A 521 18.96 -8.19 -26.21
N ILE A 522 18.66 -9.47 -26.43
CA ILE A 522 19.47 -10.56 -25.91
C ILE A 522 20.88 -10.48 -26.50
N GLN A 523 21.00 -10.18 -27.81
CA GLN A 523 22.30 -9.99 -28.46
C GLN A 523 23.07 -8.81 -27.86
N ASP A 524 22.39 -7.72 -27.51
CA ASP A 524 23.04 -6.58 -26.81
C ASP A 524 23.54 -6.98 -25.42
N LEU A 525 22.77 -7.80 -24.68
CA LEU A 525 23.25 -8.34 -23.40
C LEU A 525 24.51 -9.20 -23.57
N VAL A 526 24.56 -10.07 -24.59
CA VAL A 526 25.75 -10.85 -24.92
C VAL A 526 26.93 -9.94 -25.25
N ASN A 527 26.71 -8.91 -26.06
CA ASN A 527 27.75 -7.96 -26.47
C ASN A 527 28.29 -7.13 -25.28
N ARG A 528 27.47 -6.89 -24.28
CA ARG A 528 27.85 -6.21 -23.02
C ARG A 528 28.59 -7.14 -22.05
N GLY A 529 28.71 -8.43 -22.39
CA GLY A 529 29.43 -9.41 -21.57
C GLY A 529 28.56 -10.15 -20.55
N THR A 530 27.23 -10.03 -20.63
CA THR A 530 26.32 -10.88 -19.84
C THR A 530 26.46 -12.33 -20.32
N GLU A 531 26.62 -13.26 -19.38
CA GLU A 531 26.61 -14.69 -19.71
C GLU A 531 25.17 -15.16 -19.94
N VAL A 532 24.88 -15.48 -21.19
CA VAL A 532 23.58 -16.01 -21.62
C VAL A 532 23.73 -17.49 -21.92
N HIS A 533 22.83 -18.31 -21.36
CA HIS A 533 22.89 -19.76 -21.46
C HIS A 533 21.70 -20.35 -22.24
N GLY A 534 21.94 -21.41 -22.98
CA GLY A 534 20.91 -22.19 -23.67
C GLY A 534 20.41 -23.36 -22.83
N VAL A 535 19.09 -23.47 -22.71
CA VAL A 535 18.37 -24.64 -22.18
C VAL A 535 17.92 -25.48 -23.37
N ASP A 536 18.72 -26.50 -23.68
CA ASP A 536 18.51 -27.30 -24.88
C ASP A 536 17.26 -28.18 -24.79
N ILE A 537 16.40 -28.12 -25.80
CA ILE A 537 15.24 -28.99 -25.96
C ILE A 537 15.29 -29.69 -27.31
N TYR A 538 14.39 -30.66 -27.50
CA TYR A 538 14.23 -31.39 -28.75
C TYR A 538 12.74 -31.57 -29.02
N LYS A 539 12.10 -30.61 -29.73
CA LYS A 539 10.65 -30.53 -29.96
C LYS A 539 9.84 -30.34 -28.66
N GLY A 540 8.53 -30.57 -28.74
CA GLY A 540 7.61 -30.38 -27.63
C GLY A 540 7.03 -28.96 -27.54
N TRP A 541 7.16 -28.20 -28.62
CA TRP A 541 6.62 -26.85 -28.76
C TRP A 541 6.10 -26.61 -30.16
N THR A 542 5.28 -25.61 -30.35
CA THR A 542 4.82 -25.11 -31.65
C THR A 542 4.51 -23.62 -31.55
N GLU A 543 4.86 -22.88 -32.54
CA GLU A 543 4.54 -21.48 -32.75
C GLU A 543 3.44 -21.34 -33.80
N ILE A 544 2.60 -20.32 -33.66
CA ILE A 544 1.44 -20.11 -34.53
C ILE A 544 1.58 -18.76 -35.21
N ASP A 545 2.29 -18.76 -36.37
CA ASP A 545 2.52 -17.57 -37.17
C ASP A 545 1.70 -17.55 -38.47
N THR A 546 1.29 -18.73 -38.93
CA THR A 546 0.55 -18.86 -40.15
C THR A 546 -0.79 -19.60 -39.95
N PHE A 547 -1.66 -19.52 -40.93
CA PHE A 547 -2.90 -20.30 -40.95
C PHE A 547 -2.64 -21.81 -40.95
N GLU A 548 -1.56 -22.26 -41.57
CA GLU A 548 -1.14 -23.65 -41.58
C GLU A 548 -0.72 -24.12 -40.18
N ASP A 549 0.06 -23.31 -39.46
CA ASP A 549 0.45 -23.61 -38.08
C ASP A 549 -0.78 -23.74 -37.17
N TYR A 550 -1.76 -22.83 -37.35
CA TYR A 550 -3.02 -22.91 -36.64
C TYR A 550 -3.80 -24.20 -36.92
N GLN A 551 -3.86 -24.63 -38.19
CA GLN A 551 -4.51 -25.89 -38.57
C GLN A 551 -3.77 -27.11 -38.02
N ASN A 552 -2.44 -27.11 -38.06
CA ASN A 552 -1.61 -28.18 -37.51
C ASN A 552 -1.79 -28.28 -35.96
N ALA A 553 -1.75 -27.16 -35.27
CA ALA A 553 -2.02 -27.12 -33.82
C ALA A 553 -3.42 -27.63 -33.49
N TRP A 554 -4.43 -27.33 -34.33
CA TRP A 554 -5.79 -27.87 -34.17
C TRP A 554 -5.87 -29.40 -34.33
N ALA A 555 -5.02 -29.96 -35.22
CA ALA A 555 -4.96 -31.39 -35.46
C ALA A 555 -4.21 -32.15 -34.36
N ASP A 556 -3.11 -31.61 -33.86
CA ASP A 556 -2.16 -32.27 -32.96
C ASP A 556 -2.54 -32.16 -31.49
N LEU A 557 -3.15 -31.05 -31.04
CA LEU A 557 -3.62 -30.89 -29.67
C LEU A 557 -4.87 -31.73 -29.42
N ARG A 558 -4.76 -32.72 -28.55
CA ARG A 558 -5.86 -33.59 -28.11
C ARG A 558 -6.65 -33.03 -26.93
#